data_ab054a4d2d0f948cc729726cb81299a4
#
_entry.id   ab054a4d2d0f948cc729726cb81299a4
#
_cell.length_a   1.000
_cell.length_b   1.000
_cell.length_c   1.000
_cell.angle_alpha   90.00
_cell.angle_beta   90.00
_cell.angle_gamma   90.00
#
_symmetry.space_group_name_H-M   'P 1'
#
loop_
_entity.id
_entity.type
_entity.pdbx_description
1 polymer ?
#
loop_
_entity_poly.entity_id
_entity_poly.type
_entity_poly.pdbx_seq_one_letter_code
_entity_poly.pdbx_strand_id
1 'polypeptide(L)'
;MEENTVELKEKVVAINRVAKVVKGGRTFRFSAVVVVGDENGHVGVGNGKAAEVPDAIKKAIEDAKKNLVEVPIVGTTIPHEFVGQFGSANVLLKPAAEGTGIIAGGSVRPVIELAGYKNIRTKVIGTNNPRNVVYATINGLSNMKTVEQIAAKRGKKASDIL
;
A
#
# COMPACT_ATOMS: atom_id res chain seq x y z
N MET A 1 -24.10 11.85 -17.52
CA MET A 1 -23.12 10.87 -17.02
C MET A 1 -22.43 11.46 -15.80
N GLU A 2 -22.80 10.97 -14.65
CA GLU A 2 -22.09 11.39 -13.45
C GLU A 2 -20.71 10.76 -13.50
N GLU A 3 -19.71 11.56 -13.78
CA GLU A 3 -18.35 11.15 -13.55
C GLU A 3 -18.18 10.99 -12.05
N ASN A 4 -18.12 9.77 -11.60
CA ASN A 4 -17.65 9.49 -10.26
C ASN A 4 -16.19 9.91 -10.19
N THR A 5 -15.98 11.19 -9.90
CA THR A 5 -14.66 11.68 -9.56
C THR A 5 -14.28 11.06 -8.22
N VAL A 6 -13.58 9.92 -8.30
CA VAL A 6 -13.00 9.31 -7.13
C VAL A 6 -11.90 10.24 -6.64
N GLU A 7 -12.11 10.84 -5.49
CA GLU A 7 -11.12 11.71 -4.89
C GLU A 7 -9.99 10.86 -4.33
N LEU A 8 -8.84 10.91 -5.00
CA LEU A 8 -7.65 10.20 -4.57
C LEU A 8 -6.86 11.07 -3.59
N LYS A 9 -6.63 10.53 -2.41
CA LYS A 9 -5.76 11.13 -1.41
C LYS A 9 -4.36 10.56 -1.56
N GLU A 10 -3.37 11.34 -1.20
CA GLU A 10 -1.97 10.97 -1.37
C GLU A 10 -1.18 11.26 -0.11
N LYS A 11 -0.22 10.39 0.20
CA LYS A 11 0.70 10.57 1.32
C LYS A 11 2.11 10.21 0.88
N VAL A 12 3.06 11.07 1.22
CA VAL A 12 4.49 10.80 1.00
C VAL A 12 4.97 9.88 2.13
N VAL A 13 5.46 8.70 1.75
CA VAL A 13 5.97 7.73 2.73
C VAL A 13 7.43 8.02 3.06
N ALA A 14 8.24 8.26 2.05
CA ALA A 14 9.66 8.49 2.24
C ALA A 14 10.24 9.34 1.10
N ILE A 15 11.22 10.14 1.44
CA ILE A 15 12.03 10.89 0.48
C ILE A 15 13.49 10.59 0.80
N ASN A 16 14.21 10.07 -0.17
CA ASN A 16 15.63 9.75 -0.05
C ASN A 16 16.44 10.59 -1.03
N ARG A 17 17.59 11.04 -0.57
CA ARG A 17 18.56 11.75 -1.39
C ARG A 17 19.61 10.74 -1.86
N VAL A 18 19.77 10.64 -3.18
CA VAL A 18 20.76 9.75 -3.80
C VAL A 18 21.83 10.59 -4.46
N ALA A 19 23.09 10.33 -4.15
CA ALA A 19 24.23 10.96 -4.80
C ALA A 19 24.71 10.07 -5.93
N LYS A 20 24.78 10.66 -7.15
CA LYS A 20 25.37 9.99 -8.30
C LYS A 20 26.73 10.63 -8.60
N VAL A 21 27.80 9.85 -8.59
CA VAL A 21 29.12 10.31 -8.97
C VAL A 21 29.18 10.35 -10.50
N VAL A 22 29.40 11.54 -11.05
CA VAL A 22 29.57 11.76 -12.48
C VAL A 22 30.97 12.35 -12.72
N LYS A 23 31.42 12.30 -13.98
CA LYS A 23 32.67 12.88 -14.38
C LYS A 23 32.64 14.41 -14.18
N GLY A 24 33.34 14.91 -13.16
CA GLY A 24 33.36 16.32 -12.80
C GLY A 24 32.64 16.70 -11.52
N GLY A 25 32.12 15.73 -10.76
CA GLY A 25 31.48 16.02 -9.46
C GLY A 25 30.40 15.05 -9.05
N ARG A 26 29.57 15.49 -8.11
CA ARG A 26 28.41 14.72 -7.61
C ARG A 26 27.12 15.40 -8.04
N THR A 27 26.21 14.63 -8.63
CA THR A 27 24.87 15.08 -8.91
C THR A 27 23.94 14.43 -7.92
N PHE A 28 23.09 15.26 -7.26
CA PHE A 28 22.10 14.75 -6.30
C PHE A 28 20.77 14.55 -7.00
N ARG A 29 20.13 13.43 -6.70
CA ARG A 29 18.76 13.14 -7.09
C ARG A 29 17.96 12.75 -5.87
N PHE A 30 16.68 13.04 -5.93
CA PHE A 30 15.73 12.68 -4.86
C PHE A 30 14.84 11.55 -5.36
N SER A 31 14.61 10.59 -4.48
CA SER A 31 13.69 9.49 -4.70
C SER A 31 12.53 9.62 -3.71
N ALA A 32 11.32 9.66 -4.23
CA ALA A 32 10.12 9.75 -3.40
C ALA A 32 9.27 8.49 -3.53
N VAL A 33 8.75 8.00 -2.43
CA VAL A 33 7.77 6.91 -2.40
C VAL A 33 6.46 7.49 -1.89
N VAL A 34 5.41 7.39 -2.70
CA VAL A 34 4.10 7.98 -2.42
C VAL A 34 3.04 6.91 -2.52
N VAL A 35 2.08 6.97 -1.62
CA VAL A 35 0.89 6.12 -1.63
C VAL A 35 -0.31 6.97 -2.00
N VAL A 36 -1.15 6.46 -2.88
CA VAL A 36 -2.39 7.10 -3.32
C VAL A 36 -3.54 6.13 -3.06
N GLY A 37 -4.66 6.61 -2.59
CA GLY A 37 -5.84 5.79 -2.34
C GLY A 37 -7.12 6.59 -2.23
N ASP A 38 -8.24 5.92 -2.43
CA ASP A 38 -9.58 6.52 -2.35
C ASP A 38 -10.30 6.26 -1.03
N GLU A 39 -9.67 5.54 -0.11
CA GLU A 39 -10.24 5.08 1.17
C GLU A 39 -11.45 4.15 1.00
N ASN A 40 -11.63 3.58 -0.18
CA ASN A 40 -12.73 2.67 -0.53
C ASN A 40 -12.24 1.37 -1.17
N GLY A 41 -11.08 0.90 -0.80
CA GLY A 41 -10.53 -0.36 -1.29
C GLY A 41 -9.64 -0.26 -2.51
N HIS A 42 -9.25 0.95 -2.90
CA HIS A 42 -8.29 1.17 -3.97
C HIS A 42 -7.07 1.88 -3.42
N VAL A 43 -5.91 1.32 -3.62
CA VAL A 43 -4.65 1.89 -3.16
C VAL A 43 -3.54 1.57 -4.16
N GLY A 44 -2.62 2.49 -4.33
CA GLY A 44 -1.48 2.30 -5.19
C GLY A 44 -0.23 2.93 -4.61
N VAL A 45 0.92 2.42 -4.98
CA VAL A 45 2.19 2.97 -4.57
C VAL A 45 2.98 3.35 -5.82
N GLY A 46 3.65 4.48 -5.74
CA GLY A 46 4.52 4.96 -6.80
C GLY A 46 5.86 5.40 -6.27
N ASN A 47 6.84 5.32 -7.15
CA ASN A 47 8.21 5.75 -6.87
C ASN A 47 8.62 6.73 -7.98
N GLY A 48 9.14 7.87 -7.58
CA GLY A 48 9.60 8.88 -8.52
C GLY A 48 10.99 9.37 -8.19
N LYS A 49 11.79 9.62 -9.21
CA LYS A 49 13.13 10.18 -9.08
C LYS A 49 13.25 11.45 -9.90
N ALA A 50 13.82 12.49 -9.31
CA ALA A 50 14.05 13.76 -9.98
C ALA A 50 15.18 14.53 -9.31
N ALA A 51 15.65 15.57 -9.98
CA ALA A 51 16.67 16.46 -9.44
C ALA A 51 16.17 17.33 -8.28
N GLU A 52 14.85 17.54 -8.22
CA GLU A 52 14.19 18.33 -7.17
C GLU A 52 13.09 17.52 -6.47
N VAL A 53 12.89 17.76 -5.18
CA VAL A 53 11.90 17.05 -4.38
C VAL A 53 10.47 17.19 -4.92
N PRO A 54 9.97 18.39 -5.26
CA PRO A 54 8.61 18.52 -5.80
C PRO A 54 8.39 17.71 -7.07
N ASP A 55 9.36 17.66 -7.96
CA ASP A 55 9.29 16.90 -9.19
C ASP A 55 9.31 15.39 -8.93
N ALA A 56 10.11 14.94 -7.97
CA ALA A 56 10.15 13.54 -7.56
C ALA A 56 8.80 13.09 -7.01
N ILE A 57 8.19 13.90 -6.16
CA ILE A 57 6.86 13.63 -5.58
C ILE A 57 5.80 13.57 -6.68
N LYS A 58 5.81 14.51 -7.60
CA LYS A 58 4.87 14.55 -8.71
C LYS A 58 4.94 13.30 -9.59
N LYS A 59 6.16 12.86 -9.94
CA LYS A 59 6.38 11.63 -10.69
C LYS A 59 5.92 10.39 -9.92
N ALA A 60 6.17 10.36 -8.61
CA ALA A 60 5.73 9.27 -7.75
C ALA A 60 4.20 9.19 -7.69
N ILE A 61 3.51 10.31 -7.59
CA ILE A 61 2.05 10.37 -7.60
C ILE A 61 1.48 9.84 -8.91
N GLU A 62 2.03 10.25 -10.04
CA GLU A 62 1.60 9.76 -11.35
C GLU A 62 1.81 8.25 -11.47
N ASP A 63 2.94 7.74 -11.01
CA ASP A 63 3.23 6.31 -11.00
C ASP A 63 2.27 5.55 -10.08
N ALA A 64 1.98 6.08 -8.90
CA ALA A 64 1.03 5.48 -7.96
C ALA A 64 -0.37 5.38 -8.56
N LYS A 65 -0.83 6.40 -9.27
CA LYS A 65 -2.13 6.40 -9.93
C LYS A 65 -2.24 5.35 -11.03
N LYS A 66 -1.13 5.03 -11.70
CA LYS A 66 -1.09 3.96 -12.70
C LYS A 66 -1.09 2.57 -12.07
N ASN A 67 -0.68 2.45 -10.83
CA ASN A 67 -0.52 1.18 -10.13
C ASN A 67 -1.61 0.94 -9.08
N LEU A 68 -2.77 1.58 -9.23
CA LEU A 68 -3.89 1.36 -8.31
C LEU A 68 -4.35 -0.09 -8.37
N VAL A 69 -4.49 -0.71 -7.21
CA VAL A 69 -4.99 -2.07 -7.06
C VAL A 69 -6.20 -2.07 -6.15
N GLU A 70 -7.09 -3.02 -6.38
CA GLU A 70 -8.25 -3.22 -5.51
C GLU A 70 -7.86 -4.16 -4.38
N VAL A 71 -8.20 -3.78 -3.15
CA VAL A 71 -7.93 -4.57 -1.95
C VAL A 71 -9.23 -4.92 -1.25
N PRO A 72 -9.36 -6.14 -0.69
CA PRO A 72 -10.61 -6.54 -0.03
C PRO A 72 -10.76 -5.89 1.33
N ILE A 73 -11.93 -5.31 1.59
CA ILE A 73 -12.32 -4.76 2.88
C ILE A 73 -13.56 -5.51 3.36
N VAL A 74 -13.46 -6.13 4.54
CA VAL A 74 -14.59 -6.79 5.18
C VAL A 74 -15.00 -5.96 6.39
N GLY A 75 -16.11 -5.23 6.26
CA GLY A 75 -16.51 -4.24 7.29
C GLY A 75 -15.47 -3.13 7.38
N THR A 76 -14.60 -3.18 8.38
CA THR A 76 -13.55 -2.18 8.63
C THR A 76 -12.16 -2.78 8.67
N THR A 77 -12.00 -4.06 8.33
CA THR A 77 -10.74 -4.80 8.44
C THR A 77 -10.49 -5.71 7.24
N ILE A 78 -9.40 -6.46 7.29
CA ILE A 78 -9.04 -7.44 6.26
C ILE A 78 -9.80 -8.77 6.45
N PRO A 79 -9.99 -9.56 5.37
CA PRO A 79 -10.76 -10.81 5.45
C PRO A 79 -10.10 -11.91 6.29
N HIS A 80 -8.76 -11.98 6.31
CA HIS A 80 -8.03 -13.01 7.04
C HIS A 80 -6.59 -12.57 7.32
N GLU A 81 -5.90 -13.32 8.14
CA GLU A 81 -4.47 -13.11 8.39
C GLU A 81 -3.66 -13.46 7.15
N PHE A 82 -2.68 -12.63 6.82
CA PHE A 82 -1.84 -12.83 5.65
C PHE A 82 -0.47 -12.18 5.85
N VAL A 83 0.54 -12.74 5.22
CA VAL A 83 1.89 -12.15 5.21
C VAL A 83 2.18 -11.64 3.80
N GLY A 84 2.32 -10.33 3.68
CA GLY A 84 2.78 -9.70 2.45
C GLY A 84 4.30 -9.75 2.37
N GLN A 85 4.84 -10.01 1.19
CA GLN A 85 6.27 -10.13 0.98
C GLN A 85 6.72 -9.37 -0.25
N PHE A 86 7.83 -8.66 -0.12
CA PHE A 86 8.51 -8.01 -1.22
C PHE A 86 10.00 -7.90 -0.89
N GLY A 87 10.86 -8.56 -1.69
CA GLY A 87 12.29 -8.62 -1.37
C GLY A 87 12.51 -9.29 -0.03
N SER A 88 13.23 -8.62 0.88
CA SER A 88 13.46 -9.09 2.25
C SER A 88 12.45 -8.53 3.25
N ALA A 89 11.46 -7.75 2.81
CA ALA A 89 10.42 -7.23 3.65
C ALA A 89 9.26 -8.21 3.78
N ASN A 90 8.85 -8.48 5.00
CA ASN A 90 7.67 -9.27 5.31
C ASN A 90 6.77 -8.44 6.22
N VAL A 91 5.50 -8.30 5.85
CA VAL A 91 4.52 -7.55 6.63
C VAL A 91 3.40 -8.50 7.02
N LEU A 92 3.30 -8.76 8.30
CA LEU A 92 2.21 -9.56 8.85
C LEU A 92 0.98 -8.67 9.00
N LEU A 93 -0.12 -9.11 8.41
CA LEU A 93 -1.42 -8.42 8.45
C LEU A 93 -2.41 -9.30 9.20
N LYS A 94 -2.99 -8.77 10.27
CA LYS A 94 -4.00 -9.48 11.09
C LYS A 94 -5.29 -8.67 11.15
N PRO A 95 -6.44 -9.32 10.96
CA PRO A 95 -7.70 -8.63 11.16
C PRO A 95 -7.89 -8.24 12.63
N ALA A 96 -8.59 -7.16 12.87
CA ALA A 96 -8.84 -6.65 14.21
C ALA A 96 -10.32 -6.32 14.39
N ALA A 97 -10.79 -6.47 15.63
CA ALA A 97 -12.16 -6.14 15.98
C ALA A 97 -12.41 -4.64 15.89
N GLU A 98 -13.66 -4.27 15.67
CA GLU A 98 -14.07 -2.87 15.63
C GLU A 98 -13.69 -2.17 16.95
N GLY A 99 -13.13 -0.98 16.83
CA GLY A 99 -12.64 -0.21 17.96
C GLY A 99 -11.17 -0.39 18.28
N THR A 100 -10.48 -1.37 17.66
CA THR A 100 -9.04 -1.59 17.84
C THR A 100 -8.21 -0.47 17.24
N GLY A 101 -8.65 0.10 16.11
CA GLY A 101 -7.91 1.10 15.37
C GLY A 101 -6.81 0.50 14.49
N ILE A 102 -5.99 1.37 13.92
CA ILE A 102 -4.88 0.96 13.05
C ILE A 102 -3.62 0.83 13.90
N ILE A 103 -3.12 -0.39 14.04
CA ILE A 103 -1.84 -0.67 14.70
C ILE A 103 -0.84 -0.99 13.60
N ALA A 104 -0.08 0.02 13.19
CA ALA A 104 0.86 -0.08 12.08
C ALA A 104 2.03 0.87 12.27
N GLY A 105 3.21 0.46 11.79
CA GLY A 105 4.39 1.30 11.77
C GLY A 105 4.29 2.40 10.72
N GLY A 106 5.25 3.34 10.75
CA GLY A 106 5.22 4.55 9.94
C GLY A 106 5.09 4.36 8.44
N SER A 107 5.69 3.30 7.88
CA SER A 107 5.62 3.04 6.43
C SER A 107 4.37 2.26 6.01
N VAL A 108 3.84 1.43 6.89
CA VAL A 108 2.64 0.62 6.63
C VAL A 108 1.37 1.44 6.79
N ARG A 109 1.34 2.31 7.78
CA ARG A 109 0.16 3.10 8.15
C ARG A 109 -0.45 3.91 6.99
N PRO A 110 0.33 4.66 6.18
CA PRO A 110 -0.25 5.38 5.06
C PRO A 110 -0.99 4.49 4.06
N VAL A 111 -0.46 3.30 3.78
CA VAL A 111 -1.11 2.33 2.88
C VAL A 111 -2.45 1.90 3.44
N ILE A 112 -2.49 1.55 4.70
CA ILE A 112 -3.70 1.07 5.39
C ILE A 112 -4.78 2.16 5.44
N GLU A 113 -4.40 3.37 5.82
CA GLU A 113 -5.33 4.49 5.91
C GLU A 113 -5.92 4.86 4.55
N LEU A 114 -5.09 4.94 3.52
CA LEU A 114 -5.54 5.31 2.17
C LEU A 114 -6.31 4.18 1.48
N ALA A 115 -6.09 2.93 1.88
CA ALA A 115 -6.90 1.81 1.41
C ALA A 115 -8.31 1.82 2.00
N GLY A 116 -8.50 2.42 3.16
CA GLY A 116 -9.81 2.56 3.81
C GLY A 116 -10.05 1.66 5.01
N TYR A 117 -9.04 0.95 5.47
CA TYR A 117 -9.15 0.14 6.67
C TYR A 117 -9.20 1.00 7.93
N LYS A 118 -9.98 0.61 8.90
CA LYS A 118 -10.11 1.30 10.19
C LYS A 118 -9.58 0.49 11.35
N ASN A 119 -9.57 -0.83 11.24
CA ASN A 119 -9.14 -1.74 12.29
C ASN A 119 -8.26 -2.83 11.70
N ILE A 120 -6.99 -2.81 12.05
CA ILE A 120 -6.02 -3.79 11.56
C ILE A 120 -4.80 -3.79 12.47
N ARG A 121 -4.17 -4.95 12.60
CA ARG A 121 -2.89 -5.10 13.27
C ARG A 121 -1.85 -5.50 12.25
N THR A 122 -0.69 -4.85 12.30
CA THR A 122 0.41 -5.14 11.40
C THR A 122 1.73 -5.26 12.14
N LYS A 123 2.64 -6.01 11.57
CA LYS A 123 4.00 -6.14 12.07
C LYS A 123 4.97 -6.28 10.90
N VAL A 124 6.00 -5.46 10.88
CA VAL A 124 7.07 -5.56 9.89
C VAL A 124 8.15 -6.48 10.42
N ILE A 125 8.52 -7.47 9.61
CA ILE A 125 9.56 -8.45 9.90
C ILE A 125 10.62 -8.38 8.80
N GLY A 126 11.87 -8.34 9.18
CA GLY A 126 12.98 -8.22 8.24
C GLY A 126 13.41 -6.77 8.06
N THR A 127 13.55 -6.32 6.82
CA THR A 127 14.01 -4.97 6.52
C THR A 127 12.96 -3.90 6.87
N ASN A 128 13.44 -2.75 7.32
CA ASN A 128 12.61 -1.55 7.54
C ASN A 128 12.69 -0.55 6.38
N ASN A 129 13.23 -0.95 5.24
CA ASN A 129 13.30 -0.07 4.07
C ASN A 129 11.88 0.35 3.66
N PRO A 130 11.54 1.66 3.71
CA PRO A 130 10.17 2.13 3.49
C PRO A 130 9.57 1.68 2.15
N ARG A 131 10.35 1.72 1.08
CA ARG A 131 9.91 1.28 -0.24
C ARG A 131 9.51 -0.19 -0.24
N ASN A 132 10.38 -1.05 0.28
CA ASN A 132 10.12 -2.49 0.31
C ASN A 132 8.94 -2.84 1.23
N VAL A 133 8.83 -2.16 2.36
CA VAL A 133 7.73 -2.36 3.32
C VAL A 133 6.39 -1.97 2.69
N VAL A 134 6.33 -0.85 1.98
CA VAL A 134 5.10 -0.39 1.31
C VAL A 134 4.68 -1.38 0.22
N TYR A 135 5.60 -1.83 -0.62
CA TYR A 135 5.31 -2.83 -1.66
C TYR A 135 4.88 -4.17 -1.06
N ALA A 136 5.51 -4.60 0.03
CA ALA A 136 5.12 -5.82 0.74
C ALA A 136 3.69 -5.72 1.28
N THR A 137 3.32 -4.58 1.84
CA THR A 137 1.98 -4.33 2.36
C THR A 137 0.94 -4.41 1.24
N ILE A 138 1.18 -3.77 0.12
CA ILE A 138 0.27 -3.80 -1.02
C ILE A 138 0.15 -5.21 -1.60
N ASN A 139 1.27 -5.93 -1.73
CA ASN A 139 1.25 -7.32 -2.19
C ASN A 139 0.40 -8.20 -1.27
N GLY A 140 0.53 -8.02 0.04
CA GLY A 140 -0.30 -8.74 1.00
C GLY A 140 -1.78 -8.43 0.85
N LEU A 141 -2.12 -7.15 0.81
CA LEU A 141 -3.51 -6.71 0.69
C LEU A 141 -4.16 -7.15 -0.62
N SER A 142 -3.45 -7.07 -1.74
CA SER A 142 -3.99 -7.42 -3.05
C SER A 142 -4.13 -8.93 -3.27
N ASN A 143 -3.40 -9.75 -2.52
CA ASN A 143 -3.45 -11.21 -2.63
C ASN A 143 -4.45 -11.87 -1.69
N MET A 144 -5.05 -11.13 -0.77
CA MET A 144 -6.10 -11.64 0.10
C MET A 144 -7.41 -11.80 -0.66
N LYS A 145 -8.20 -12.79 -0.27
CA LYS A 145 -9.50 -13.08 -0.90
C LYS A 145 -10.60 -13.14 0.15
N THR A 146 -11.76 -12.60 -0.20
CA THR A 146 -12.95 -12.69 0.63
C THR A 146 -13.53 -14.11 0.55
N VAL A 147 -14.43 -14.44 1.49
CA VAL A 147 -15.12 -15.73 1.48
C VAL A 147 -15.92 -15.89 0.19
N GLU A 148 -16.56 -14.84 -0.30
CA GLU A 148 -17.30 -14.84 -1.55
C GLU A 148 -16.42 -15.15 -2.76
N GLN A 149 -15.21 -14.59 -2.82
CA GLN A 149 -14.26 -14.85 -3.89
C GLN A 149 -13.76 -16.29 -3.86
N ILE A 150 -13.50 -16.84 -2.69
CA ILE A 150 -13.09 -18.25 -2.52
C ILE A 150 -14.24 -19.18 -2.91
N ALA A 151 -15.46 -18.86 -2.49
CA ALA A 151 -16.64 -19.65 -2.83
C ALA A 151 -16.88 -19.69 -4.33
N ALA A 152 -16.79 -18.57 -5.00
CA ALA A 152 -16.94 -18.46 -6.45
C ALA A 152 -15.88 -19.30 -7.19
N LYS A 153 -14.63 -19.25 -6.73
CA LYS A 153 -13.53 -20.03 -7.31
C LYS A 153 -13.72 -21.55 -7.14
N ARG A 154 -14.34 -21.98 -6.03
CA ARG A 154 -14.60 -23.39 -5.72
C ARG A 154 -15.96 -23.88 -6.21
N GLY A 155 -16.79 -23.01 -6.77
CA GLY A 155 -18.16 -23.33 -7.19
C GLY A 155 -19.09 -23.64 -6.02
N LYS A 156 -18.80 -23.08 -4.82
CA LYS A 156 -19.59 -23.27 -3.60
C LYS A 156 -20.23 -21.99 -3.14
N LYS A 157 -21.19 -22.10 -2.24
CA LYS A 157 -21.77 -20.94 -1.58
C LYS A 157 -20.85 -20.48 -0.44
N ALA A 158 -20.85 -19.18 -0.15
CA ALA A 158 -20.04 -18.61 0.91
C ALA A 158 -20.29 -19.28 2.27
N SER A 159 -21.55 -19.64 2.54
CA SER A 159 -21.94 -20.33 3.78
C SER A 159 -21.32 -21.71 3.94
N ASP A 160 -20.91 -22.37 2.85
CA ASP A 160 -20.30 -23.71 2.87
C ASP A 160 -18.80 -23.67 3.25
N ILE A 161 -18.20 -22.49 3.27
CA ILE A 161 -16.77 -22.29 3.56
C ILE A 161 -16.57 -21.85 5.01
N LEU A 162 -17.53 -21.15 5.57
CA LEU A 162 -17.50 -20.65 6.95
C LEU A 162 -17.66 -21.78 7.96
#